data_72e5ddfb9318c0844656e8f61e085d22
#
_entry.id   72e5ddfb9318c0844656e8f61e085d22
#
_cell.length_a   1.000
_cell.length_b   1.000
_cell.length_c   1.000
_cell.angle_alpha   90.00
_cell.angle_beta   90.00
_cell.angle_gamma   90.00
#
_symmetry.space_group_name_H-M   'P 1'
#
loop_
_entity.id
_entity.type
_entity.pdbx_description
1 polymer ?
#
loop_
_entity_poly.entity_id
_entity_poly.type
_entity_poly.pdbx_seq_one_letter_code
_entity_poly.pdbx_strand_id
1 'polypeptide(L)'
;YLKLSSGNTVKAKLVIAGDGRNSVLREKAGISIKTHRFGQKALAFAVTHSIPHKNISTEIHNSGGPFTLVPLPDYNGKPSSAIVWMENGKKATNLMEMKTKNFEREMTIRSCNILGPLKLASKRSLWPIISQVADRLYSKRLALIGETAHVVPPIGAQGLNMSLADIKCLNDLDQKYPDQLGSMNTLKEYQKNRIFDIRQRVAGVSALNQISISNNKVIQNIRAFGLENFFQVPAIKHTAMKLGMGNR
;
A
#
# COMPACT_ATOMS: atom_id res chain seq x y z
N TYR A 1 -4.05 9.90 29.17
CA TYR A 1 -2.66 10.34 29.24
C TYR A 1 -1.81 9.44 28.33
N LEU A 2 -0.88 10.03 27.60
CA LEU A 2 0.13 9.36 26.79
C LEU A 2 1.52 9.64 27.37
N LYS A 3 2.24 8.59 27.77
CA LYS A 3 3.62 8.71 28.25
C LYS A 3 4.57 8.63 27.06
N LEU A 4 5.40 9.65 26.87
CA LEU A 4 6.41 9.72 25.81
C LEU A 4 7.71 9.03 26.23
N SER A 5 8.55 8.67 25.25
CA SER A 5 9.89 8.10 25.51
C SER A 5 10.82 9.06 26.27
N SER A 6 10.57 10.38 26.18
CA SER A 6 11.27 11.41 26.97
C SER A 6 10.91 11.40 28.47
N GLY A 7 9.96 10.55 28.92
CA GLY A 7 9.41 10.55 30.28
C GLY A 7 8.24 11.51 30.49
N ASN A 8 8.01 12.45 29.58
CA ASN A 8 6.91 13.40 29.68
C ASN A 8 5.55 12.73 29.48
N THR A 9 4.51 13.32 30.06
CA THR A 9 3.13 12.85 29.92
C THR A 9 2.29 13.90 29.20
N VAL A 10 1.58 13.50 28.16
CA VAL A 10 0.65 14.35 27.40
C VAL A 10 -0.79 13.96 27.76
N LYS A 11 -1.62 14.97 28.08
CA LYS A 11 -3.07 14.82 28.26
C LYS A 11 -3.75 15.28 26.98
N ALA A 12 -4.59 14.43 26.40
CA ALA A 12 -5.34 14.75 25.18
C ALA A 12 -6.81 14.29 25.31
N LYS A 13 -7.73 14.98 24.62
CA LYS A 13 -9.13 14.58 24.49
C LYS A 13 -9.25 13.29 23.63
N LEU A 14 -8.41 13.16 22.60
CA LEU A 14 -8.28 12.00 21.71
C LEU A 14 -6.81 11.76 21.38
N VAL A 15 -6.42 10.51 21.28
CA VAL A 15 -5.17 10.06 20.67
C VAL A 15 -5.50 9.43 19.32
N ILE A 16 -4.83 9.88 18.26
CA ILE A 16 -4.93 9.28 16.92
C ILE A 16 -3.66 8.47 16.68
N ALA A 17 -3.80 7.15 16.64
CA ALA A 17 -2.68 6.23 16.42
C ALA A 17 -2.45 6.01 14.92
N GLY A 18 -1.34 6.55 14.41
CA GLY A 18 -0.82 6.36 13.06
C GLY A 18 0.62 5.84 13.09
N ASP A 19 0.98 5.05 14.11
CA ASP A 19 2.33 4.56 14.41
C ASP A 19 2.71 3.28 13.62
N GLY A 20 1.92 2.95 12.59
CA GLY A 20 2.25 1.95 11.59
C GLY A 20 1.82 0.52 11.94
N ARG A 21 2.19 -0.43 11.06
CA ARG A 21 1.74 -1.83 11.11
C ARG A 21 2.08 -2.57 12.40
N ASN A 22 3.14 -2.18 13.08
CA ASN A 22 3.59 -2.75 14.34
C ASN A 22 3.22 -1.84 15.53
N SER A 23 2.08 -1.20 15.48
CA SER A 23 1.61 -0.19 16.42
C SER A 23 1.67 -0.64 17.90
N VAL A 24 2.43 0.09 18.68
CA VAL A 24 2.49 -0.07 20.14
C VAL A 24 1.20 0.42 20.80
N LEU A 25 0.60 1.49 20.26
CA LEU A 25 -0.64 2.05 20.79
C LEU A 25 -1.82 1.10 20.60
N ARG A 26 -1.93 0.45 19.45
CA ARG A 26 -2.94 -0.57 19.18
C ARG A 26 -2.80 -1.75 20.14
N GLU A 27 -1.57 -2.26 20.31
CA GLU A 27 -1.28 -3.38 21.21
C GLU A 27 -1.64 -3.05 22.65
N LYS A 28 -1.17 -1.89 23.17
CA LYS A 28 -1.50 -1.43 24.53
C LYS A 28 -2.99 -1.18 24.76
N ALA A 29 -3.74 -0.89 23.70
CA ALA A 29 -5.19 -0.74 23.76
C ALA A 29 -5.93 -2.09 23.72
N GLY A 30 -5.23 -3.23 23.66
CA GLY A 30 -5.81 -4.57 23.58
C GLY A 30 -6.61 -4.79 22.28
N ILE A 31 -6.21 -4.18 21.18
CA ILE A 31 -6.87 -4.32 19.88
C ILE A 31 -6.08 -5.34 19.05
N SER A 32 -6.72 -6.48 18.79
CA SER A 32 -6.16 -7.56 17.96
C SER A 32 -6.11 -7.17 16.49
N ILE A 33 -5.23 -7.82 15.73
CA ILE A 33 -5.09 -7.63 14.29
C ILE A 33 -5.03 -8.97 13.56
N LYS A 34 -5.84 -9.13 12.53
CA LYS A 34 -5.77 -10.28 11.63
C LYS A 34 -4.73 -10.01 10.56
N THR A 35 -3.77 -10.91 10.42
CA THR A 35 -2.68 -10.80 9.44
C THR A 35 -2.72 -11.95 8.46
N HIS A 36 -2.74 -11.65 7.16
CA HIS A 36 -2.52 -12.62 6.09
C HIS A 36 -1.16 -12.37 5.43
N ARG A 37 -0.35 -13.43 5.29
CA ARG A 37 0.99 -13.39 4.70
C ARG A 37 0.97 -14.11 3.35
N PHE A 38 1.44 -13.43 2.30
CA PHE A 38 1.41 -13.97 0.93
C PHE A 38 2.68 -14.76 0.56
N GLY A 39 3.67 -14.83 1.46
CA GLY A 39 4.97 -15.44 1.13
C GLY A 39 5.81 -14.64 0.15
N GLN A 40 5.34 -13.48 -0.25
CA GLN A 40 6.05 -12.51 -1.10
C GLN A 40 6.80 -11.47 -0.28
N LYS A 41 7.77 -10.85 -0.95
CA LYS A 41 8.43 -9.62 -0.49
C LYS A 41 8.46 -8.61 -1.64
N ALA A 42 8.52 -7.33 -1.31
CA ALA A 42 8.78 -6.26 -2.27
C ALA A 42 10.17 -5.67 -2.04
N LEU A 43 10.93 -5.52 -3.12
CA LEU A 43 12.10 -4.64 -3.14
C LEU A 43 11.62 -3.23 -3.51
N ALA A 44 12.08 -2.23 -2.75
CA ALA A 44 11.83 -0.83 -3.03
C ALA A 44 13.16 -0.08 -3.16
N PHE A 45 13.33 0.67 -4.24
CA PHE A 45 14.55 1.41 -4.57
C PHE A 45 14.26 2.44 -5.67
N ALA A 46 15.19 3.36 -5.93
CA ALA A 46 15.14 4.29 -7.05
C ALA A 46 16.13 3.90 -8.14
N VAL A 47 15.80 4.23 -9.38
CA VAL A 47 16.62 4.01 -10.58
C VAL A 47 16.70 5.26 -11.44
N THR A 48 17.78 5.36 -12.24
CA THR A 48 17.83 6.24 -13.41
C THR A 48 17.71 5.42 -14.68
N HIS A 49 17.25 6.04 -15.76
CA HIS A 49 17.04 5.41 -17.06
C HIS A 49 17.25 6.41 -18.21
N SER A 50 17.26 5.92 -19.47
CA SER A 50 17.55 6.76 -20.63
C SER A 50 16.31 7.33 -21.31
N ILE A 51 15.17 6.65 -21.23
CA ILE A 51 13.92 7.03 -21.88
C ILE A 51 13.05 7.76 -20.86
N PRO A 52 12.58 9.00 -21.11
CA PRO A 52 11.70 9.73 -20.19
C PRO A 52 10.40 9.00 -19.90
N HIS A 53 9.99 8.94 -18.63
CA HIS A 53 8.73 8.31 -18.19
C HIS A 53 7.47 9.11 -18.53
N LYS A 54 7.58 10.36 -19.01
CA LYS A 54 6.45 11.23 -19.40
C LYS A 54 5.37 11.37 -18.31
N ASN A 55 5.77 11.31 -17.03
CA ASN A 55 4.88 11.32 -15.85
C ASN A 55 3.85 10.17 -15.82
N ILE A 56 4.16 9.04 -16.47
CA ILE A 56 3.31 7.85 -16.50
C ILE A 56 3.87 6.81 -15.54
N SER A 57 3.07 6.40 -14.57
CA SER A 57 3.34 5.20 -13.77
C SER A 57 3.02 3.95 -14.57
N THR A 58 3.94 2.98 -14.57
CA THR A 58 3.77 1.72 -15.31
C THR A 58 3.88 0.54 -14.37
N GLU A 59 2.91 -0.36 -14.45
CA GLU A 59 2.90 -1.60 -13.68
C GLU A 59 2.95 -2.80 -14.62
N ILE A 60 4.01 -3.62 -14.51
CA ILE A 60 4.26 -4.78 -15.36
C ILE A 60 3.96 -6.05 -14.58
N HIS A 61 2.90 -6.74 -14.99
CA HIS A 61 2.49 -8.00 -14.39
C HIS A 61 3.18 -9.19 -15.05
N ASN A 62 3.94 -9.93 -14.25
CA ASN A 62 4.57 -11.18 -14.62
C ASN A 62 4.54 -12.14 -13.41
N SER A 63 5.06 -13.36 -13.54
CA SER A 63 5.16 -14.31 -12.43
C SER A 63 5.91 -13.72 -11.22
N GLY A 64 5.44 -14.05 -10.02
CA GLY A 64 6.01 -13.55 -8.75
C GLY A 64 5.35 -12.29 -8.21
N GLY A 65 4.71 -11.48 -9.06
CA GLY A 65 4.00 -10.26 -8.70
C GLY A 65 4.34 -9.07 -9.60
N PRO A 66 3.75 -7.90 -9.37
CA PRO A 66 3.98 -6.72 -10.18
C PRO A 66 5.38 -6.11 -10.00
N PHE A 67 5.85 -5.47 -11.08
CA PHE A 67 7.01 -4.59 -11.12
C PHE A 67 6.49 -3.19 -11.50
N THR A 68 6.53 -2.27 -10.56
CA THR A 68 5.93 -0.94 -10.73
C THR A 68 7.04 0.11 -10.85
N LEU A 69 6.95 0.95 -11.89
CA LEU A 69 7.79 2.14 -12.07
C LEU A 69 6.92 3.38 -11.81
N VAL A 70 7.33 4.18 -10.85
CA VAL A 70 6.64 5.42 -10.47
C VAL A 70 7.55 6.61 -10.78
N PRO A 71 7.11 7.59 -11.55
CA PRO A 71 7.90 8.78 -11.88
C PRO A 71 8.47 9.48 -10.65
N LEU A 72 9.74 9.85 -10.72
CA LEU A 72 10.42 10.74 -9.79
C LEU A 72 10.97 11.96 -10.56
N PRO A 73 11.27 13.05 -9.87
CA PRO A 73 12.08 14.13 -10.44
C PRO A 73 13.42 13.60 -10.95
N ASP A 74 13.97 14.24 -11.97
CA ASP A 74 15.26 13.87 -12.54
C ASP A 74 16.35 13.81 -11.45
N TYR A 75 17.20 12.80 -11.53
CA TYR A 75 18.32 12.62 -10.62
C TYR A 75 19.65 12.72 -11.39
N ASN A 76 20.50 13.70 -11.02
CA ASN A 76 21.77 13.99 -11.72
C ASN A 76 21.57 14.19 -13.24
N GLY A 77 20.53 14.92 -13.64
CA GLY A 77 20.24 15.23 -15.05
C GLY A 77 19.72 14.04 -15.85
N LYS A 78 19.29 12.96 -15.19
CA LYS A 78 18.71 11.75 -15.86
C LYS A 78 17.29 11.51 -15.36
N PRO A 79 16.38 11.07 -16.23
CA PRO A 79 15.07 10.60 -15.81
C PRO A 79 15.20 9.53 -14.75
N SER A 80 14.34 9.59 -13.72
CA SER A 80 14.37 8.65 -12.62
C SER A 80 13.00 8.13 -12.23
N SER A 81 12.95 6.94 -11.64
CA SER A 81 11.72 6.31 -11.16
C SER A 81 11.94 5.57 -9.84
N ALA A 82 10.95 5.62 -8.98
CA ALA A 82 10.87 4.69 -7.84
C ALA A 82 10.38 3.34 -8.34
N ILE A 83 10.98 2.27 -7.84
CA ILE A 83 10.61 0.90 -8.17
C ILE A 83 10.00 0.22 -6.94
N VAL A 84 8.89 -0.48 -7.17
CA VAL A 84 8.37 -1.50 -6.26
C VAL A 84 8.32 -2.81 -7.04
N TRP A 85 9.21 -3.73 -6.70
CA TRP A 85 9.32 -5.04 -7.32
C TRP A 85 8.84 -6.12 -6.37
N MET A 86 7.65 -6.64 -6.59
CA MET A 86 7.10 -7.75 -5.82
C MET A 86 7.56 -9.08 -6.41
N GLU A 87 7.98 -9.99 -5.54
CA GLU A 87 8.49 -11.28 -5.95
C GLU A 87 8.29 -12.34 -4.84
N ASN A 88 8.38 -13.62 -5.19
CA ASN A 88 8.45 -14.70 -4.20
C ASN A 88 9.54 -14.41 -3.16
N GLY A 89 9.25 -14.66 -1.89
CA GLY A 89 10.12 -14.25 -0.78
C GLY A 89 11.57 -14.75 -0.88
N LYS A 90 11.79 -15.98 -1.37
CA LYS A 90 13.14 -16.56 -1.58
C LYS A 90 13.87 -15.81 -2.71
N LYS A 91 13.20 -15.63 -3.85
CA LYS A 91 13.78 -14.91 -5.00
C LYS A 91 14.05 -13.45 -4.67
N ALA A 92 13.13 -12.77 -3.97
CA ALA A 92 13.32 -11.40 -3.51
C ALA A 92 14.53 -11.25 -2.58
N THR A 93 14.78 -12.23 -1.71
CA THR A 93 15.98 -12.24 -0.84
C THR A 93 17.25 -12.38 -1.68
N ASN A 94 17.27 -13.31 -2.65
CA ASN A 94 18.42 -13.47 -3.55
C ASN A 94 18.70 -12.19 -4.37
N LEU A 95 17.64 -11.53 -4.85
CA LEU A 95 17.76 -10.23 -5.54
C LEU A 95 18.32 -9.13 -4.64
N MET A 96 17.96 -9.12 -3.35
CA MET A 96 18.49 -8.17 -2.38
C MET A 96 19.99 -8.32 -2.17
N GLU A 97 20.50 -9.56 -2.18
CA GLU A 97 21.91 -9.90 -1.97
C GLU A 97 22.76 -9.82 -3.25
N MET A 98 22.10 -9.72 -4.40
CA MET A 98 22.78 -9.74 -5.71
C MET A 98 23.72 -8.54 -5.88
N LYS A 99 24.89 -8.76 -6.52
CA LYS A 99 25.82 -7.68 -6.92
C LYS A 99 25.11 -6.69 -7.86
N THR A 100 25.37 -5.40 -7.69
CA THR A 100 24.69 -4.31 -8.41
C THR A 100 24.60 -4.53 -9.92
N LYS A 101 25.69 -4.89 -10.59
CA LYS A 101 25.72 -5.12 -12.06
C LYS A 101 24.73 -6.20 -12.50
N ASN A 102 24.64 -7.30 -11.76
CA ASN A 102 23.72 -8.39 -12.08
C ASN A 102 22.28 -7.99 -11.76
N PHE A 103 22.04 -7.29 -10.65
CA PHE A 103 20.75 -6.77 -10.27
C PHE A 103 20.20 -5.78 -11.30
N GLU A 104 21.04 -4.88 -11.82
CA GLU A 104 20.66 -3.93 -12.89
C GLU A 104 20.22 -4.64 -14.16
N ARG A 105 20.90 -5.74 -14.52
CA ARG A 105 20.48 -6.57 -15.66
C ARG A 105 19.13 -7.23 -15.43
N GLU A 106 18.94 -7.84 -14.25
CA GLU A 106 17.68 -8.51 -13.89
C GLU A 106 16.50 -7.52 -13.86
N MET A 107 16.66 -6.33 -13.25
CA MET A 107 15.58 -5.34 -13.22
C MET A 107 15.27 -4.74 -14.60
N THR A 108 16.29 -4.59 -15.47
CA THR A 108 16.09 -4.14 -16.86
C THR A 108 15.29 -5.16 -17.66
N ILE A 109 15.61 -6.45 -17.54
CA ILE A 109 14.84 -7.53 -18.18
C ILE A 109 13.42 -7.55 -17.59
N ARG A 110 13.28 -7.45 -16.27
CA ARG A 110 11.98 -7.49 -15.57
C ARG A 110 11.08 -6.33 -15.96
N SER A 111 11.66 -5.16 -16.26
CA SER A 111 10.95 -3.97 -16.75
C SER A 111 10.57 -4.04 -18.24
N CYS A 112 10.83 -5.15 -18.93
CA CYS A 112 10.69 -5.27 -20.39
C CYS A 112 11.45 -4.18 -21.16
N ASN A 113 12.48 -3.59 -20.55
CA ASN A 113 13.32 -2.53 -21.11
C ASN A 113 12.53 -1.28 -21.59
N ILE A 114 11.33 -1.04 -21.05
CA ILE A 114 10.41 0.03 -21.54
C ILE A 114 10.96 1.45 -21.35
N LEU A 115 11.83 1.65 -20.37
CA LEU A 115 12.53 2.93 -20.13
C LEU A 115 14.03 2.84 -20.49
N GLY A 116 14.44 1.81 -21.22
CA GLY A 116 15.83 1.50 -21.48
C GLY A 116 16.52 0.84 -20.28
N PRO A 117 17.87 0.71 -20.32
CA PRO A 117 18.63 0.14 -19.23
C PRO A 117 18.42 0.89 -17.92
N LEU A 118 18.06 0.16 -16.86
CA LEU A 118 17.87 0.71 -15.52
C LEU A 118 19.18 0.68 -14.73
N LYS A 119 19.51 1.80 -14.07
CA LYS A 119 20.66 1.95 -13.17
C LYS A 119 20.21 2.26 -11.76
N LEU A 120 20.75 1.55 -10.79
CA LEU A 120 20.41 1.73 -9.38
C LEU A 120 20.86 3.12 -8.88
N ALA A 121 19.93 3.91 -8.33
CA ALA A 121 20.17 5.26 -7.83
C ALA A 121 19.99 5.40 -6.31
N SER A 122 19.54 4.35 -5.62
CA SER A 122 19.41 4.33 -4.16
C SER A 122 19.79 2.98 -3.55
N LYS A 123 19.82 2.92 -2.22
CA LYS A 123 19.87 1.62 -1.52
C LYS A 123 18.59 0.84 -1.80
N ARG A 124 18.70 -0.49 -1.86
CA ARG A 124 17.57 -1.41 -1.92
C ARG A 124 17.02 -1.62 -0.52
N SER A 125 15.70 -1.67 -0.37
CA SER A 125 15.01 -2.10 0.84
C SER A 125 14.11 -3.29 0.55
N LEU A 126 13.84 -4.13 1.54
CA LEU A 126 13.07 -5.36 1.39
C LEU A 126 11.96 -5.41 2.44
N TRP A 127 10.69 -5.55 2.00
CA TRP A 127 9.51 -5.52 2.84
C TRP A 127 8.63 -6.76 2.62
N PRO A 128 8.11 -7.38 3.67
CA PRO A 128 7.14 -8.47 3.52
C PRO A 128 5.82 -7.94 2.97
N ILE A 129 5.22 -8.67 2.04
CA ILE A 129 3.87 -8.41 1.55
C ILE A 129 2.87 -9.12 2.45
N ILE A 130 2.05 -8.31 3.12
CA ILE A 130 1.02 -8.76 4.03
C ILE A 130 -0.26 -7.94 3.83
N SER A 131 -1.38 -8.47 4.24
CA SER A 131 -2.56 -7.68 4.56
C SER A 131 -2.90 -7.79 6.04
N GLN A 132 -3.38 -6.69 6.61
CA GLN A 132 -3.79 -6.63 8.00
C GLN A 132 -5.10 -5.85 8.15
N VAL A 133 -5.93 -6.26 9.10
CA VAL A 133 -7.10 -5.49 9.54
C VAL A 133 -7.22 -5.62 11.04
N ALA A 134 -7.30 -4.49 11.74
CA ALA A 134 -7.59 -4.46 13.15
C ALA A 134 -9.05 -4.89 13.40
N ASP A 135 -9.31 -5.63 14.47
CA ASP A 135 -10.64 -6.11 14.80
C ASP A 135 -11.60 -4.95 15.08
N ARG A 136 -11.07 -3.86 15.64
CA ARG A 136 -11.79 -2.59 15.85
C ARG A 136 -10.85 -1.40 15.62
N LEU A 137 -11.44 -0.26 15.24
CA LEU A 137 -10.69 0.95 14.85
C LEU A 137 -10.54 1.95 16.01
N TYR A 138 -11.01 1.64 17.21
CA TYR A 138 -10.99 2.56 18.34
C TYR A 138 -10.87 1.83 19.68
N SER A 139 -10.50 2.58 20.70
CA SER A 139 -10.63 2.27 22.12
C SER A 139 -10.99 3.55 22.89
N LYS A 140 -11.04 3.52 24.22
CA LYS A 140 -11.33 4.71 25.02
C LYS A 140 -10.37 5.85 24.68
N ARG A 141 -10.88 6.93 24.06
CA ARG A 141 -10.12 8.10 23.61
C ARG A 141 -8.94 7.78 22.67
N LEU A 142 -9.09 6.75 21.86
CA LEU A 142 -8.10 6.31 20.88
C LEU A 142 -8.81 5.98 19.57
N ALA A 143 -8.32 6.52 18.45
CA ALA A 143 -8.68 6.12 17.10
C ALA A 143 -7.45 5.57 16.37
N LEU A 144 -7.62 4.48 15.61
CA LEU A 144 -6.57 3.91 14.74
C LEU A 144 -6.78 4.39 13.31
N ILE A 145 -5.70 4.81 12.66
CA ILE A 145 -5.71 5.22 11.24
C ILE A 145 -4.57 4.55 10.46
N GLY A 146 -4.73 4.47 9.14
CA GLY A 146 -3.68 4.01 8.25
C GLY A 146 -3.15 2.61 8.58
N GLU A 147 -1.84 2.39 8.47
CA GLU A 147 -1.23 1.08 8.71
C GLU A 147 -1.36 0.57 10.15
N THR A 148 -1.77 1.42 11.09
CA THR A 148 -2.14 0.97 12.44
C THR A 148 -3.46 0.20 12.45
N ALA A 149 -4.39 0.58 11.58
CA ALA A 149 -5.71 -0.02 11.44
C ALA A 149 -5.78 -1.09 10.33
N HIS A 150 -5.10 -0.86 9.20
CA HIS A 150 -5.16 -1.72 8.02
C HIS A 150 -3.89 -1.65 7.18
N VAL A 151 -3.47 -2.78 6.63
CA VAL A 151 -2.36 -2.89 5.67
C VAL A 151 -2.84 -3.65 4.45
N VAL A 152 -2.46 -3.20 3.27
CA VAL A 152 -2.77 -3.85 1.99
C VAL A 152 -1.49 -4.04 1.17
N PRO A 153 -1.42 -5.07 0.31
CA PRO A 153 -0.37 -5.16 -0.70
C PRO A 153 -0.29 -3.88 -1.54
N PRO A 154 0.90 -3.46 -2.00
CA PRO A 154 1.10 -2.22 -2.76
C PRO A 154 0.64 -2.34 -4.21
N ILE A 155 -0.58 -2.83 -4.44
CA ILE A 155 -1.23 -2.95 -5.75
C ILE A 155 -2.28 -1.86 -5.87
N GLY A 156 -2.24 -1.08 -6.95
CA GLY A 156 -3.19 0.00 -7.21
C GLY A 156 -3.14 1.16 -6.22
N ALA A 157 -2.03 1.34 -5.49
CA ALA A 157 -1.76 2.48 -4.58
C ALA A 157 -2.87 2.78 -3.54
N GLN A 158 -3.59 1.75 -3.05
CA GLN A 158 -4.75 1.91 -2.17
C GLN A 158 -4.41 2.36 -0.75
N GLY A 159 -3.22 2.06 -0.23
CA GLY A 159 -2.87 2.29 1.19
C GLY A 159 -3.02 3.75 1.62
N LEU A 160 -2.47 4.68 0.84
CA LEU A 160 -2.57 6.11 1.13
C LEU A 160 -4.02 6.61 1.06
N ASN A 161 -4.77 6.21 0.02
CA ASN A 161 -6.16 6.62 -0.14
C ASN A 161 -7.04 6.14 1.02
N MET A 162 -6.81 4.94 1.52
CA MET A 162 -7.51 4.41 2.70
C MET A 162 -7.18 5.23 3.95
N SER A 163 -5.91 5.58 4.14
CA SER A 163 -5.46 6.40 5.28
C SER A 163 -6.06 7.82 5.24
N LEU A 164 -6.09 8.45 4.06
CA LEU A 164 -6.73 9.77 3.86
C LEU A 164 -8.23 9.71 4.13
N ALA A 165 -8.91 8.61 3.76
CA ALA A 165 -10.32 8.41 4.06
C ALA A 165 -10.58 8.25 5.57
N ASP A 166 -9.65 7.66 6.33
CA ASP A 166 -9.74 7.60 7.79
C ASP A 166 -9.67 9.00 8.41
N ILE A 167 -8.69 9.80 7.95
CA ILE A 167 -8.50 11.18 8.42
C ILE A 167 -9.73 12.02 8.08
N LYS A 168 -10.21 11.92 6.82
CA LYS A 168 -11.41 12.63 6.40
C LYS A 168 -12.61 12.28 7.27
N CYS A 169 -12.84 11.01 7.54
CA CYS A 169 -13.95 10.56 8.39
C CYS A 169 -13.87 11.12 9.81
N LEU A 170 -12.67 11.16 10.42
CA LEU A 170 -12.48 11.77 11.74
C LEU A 170 -12.72 13.28 11.71
N ASN A 171 -12.26 13.96 10.65
CA ASN A 171 -12.50 15.40 10.47
C ASN A 171 -14.00 15.72 10.30
N ASP A 172 -14.71 14.95 9.48
CA ASP A 172 -16.15 15.12 9.28
C ASP A 172 -16.94 14.92 10.59
N LEU A 173 -16.51 13.96 11.42
CA LEU A 173 -17.08 13.72 12.74
C LEU A 173 -16.76 14.83 13.76
N ASP A 174 -15.59 15.43 13.71
CA ASP A 174 -15.24 16.57 14.55
C ASP A 174 -16.09 17.80 14.23
N GLN A 175 -16.31 18.06 12.92
CA GLN A 175 -17.20 19.11 12.48
C GLN A 175 -18.66 18.86 12.87
N LYS A 176 -19.12 17.60 12.80
CA LYS A 176 -20.49 17.21 13.17
C LYS A 176 -20.75 17.26 14.66
N TYR A 177 -19.75 16.93 15.47
CA TYR A 177 -19.84 16.84 16.92
C TYR A 177 -18.70 17.62 17.59
N PRO A 178 -18.71 18.95 17.55
CA PRO A 178 -17.67 19.77 18.15
C PRO A 178 -17.41 19.37 19.61
N ASP A 179 -16.15 19.30 20.01
CA ASP A 179 -15.68 18.88 21.34
C ASP A 179 -15.95 17.44 21.76
N GLN A 180 -16.59 16.62 20.94
CA GLN A 180 -16.96 15.24 21.28
C GLN A 180 -16.12 14.18 20.54
N LEU A 181 -15.11 14.57 19.75
CA LEU A 181 -14.33 13.65 18.90
C LEU A 181 -13.75 12.46 19.67
N GLY A 182 -13.33 12.64 20.92
CA GLY A 182 -12.86 11.57 21.79
C GLY A 182 -13.93 10.80 22.54
N SER A 183 -15.23 11.09 22.31
CA SER A 183 -16.34 10.40 22.98
C SER A 183 -16.49 8.97 22.42
N MET A 184 -17.02 8.07 23.23
CA MET A 184 -17.25 6.68 22.81
C MET A 184 -18.27 6.59 21.66
N ASN A 185 -19.27 7.47 21.64
CA ASN A 185 -20.31 7.49 20.60
C ASN A 185 -19.71 7.91 19.24
N THR A 186 -18.92 8.98 19.22
CA THR A 186 -18.24 9.45 18.00
C THR A 186 -17.26 8.40 17.46
N LEU A 187 -16.52 7.72 18.36
CA LEU A 187 -15.57 6.67 17.94
C LEU A 187 -16.29 5.41 17.43
N LYS A 188 -17.47 5.06 17.96
CA LYS A 188 -18.31 3.99 17.39
C LYS A 188 -18.82 4.37 15.99
N GLU A 189 -19.20 5.63 15.78
CA GLU A 189 -19.64 6.12 14.46
C GLU A 189 -18.47 6.11 13.47
N TYR A 190 -17.27 6.52 13.89
CA TYR A 190 -16.04 6.37 13.09
C TYR A 190 -15.86 4.94 12.59
N GLN A 191 -15.92 3.96 13.51
CA GLN A 191 -15.82 2.56 13.11
C GLN A 191 -16.92 2.13 12.13
N LYS A 192 -18.19 2.49 12.42
CA LYS A 192 -19.33 2.15 11.56
C LYS A 192 -19.11 2.66 10.13
N ASN A 193 -18.61 3.89 9.99
CA ASN A 193 -18.40 4.53 8.69
C ASN A 193 -17.20 3.94 7.92
N ARG A 194 -16.20 3.39 8.61
CA ARG A 194 -14.94 2.96 7.98
C ARG A 194 -14.75 1.46 7.83
N ILE A 195 -15.19 0.66 8.82
CA ILE A 195 -14.78 -0.75 8.89
C ILE A 195 -15.21 -1.60 7.69
N PHE A 196 -16.37 -1.30 7.12
CA PHE A 196 -16.88 -2.03 5.97
C PHE A 196 -16.05 -1.75 4.71
N ASP A 197 -15.80 -0.47 4.40
CA ASP A 197 -14.94 -0.05 3.29
C ASP A 197 -13.52 -0.62 3.42
N ILE A 198 -12.92 -0.56 4.61
CA ILE A 198 -11.61 -1.13 4.89
C ILE A 198 -11.60 -2.64 4.58
N ARG A 199 -12.55 -3.40 5.11
CA ARG A 199 -12.61 -4.85 4.92
C ARG A 199 -12.79 -5.23 3.44
N GLN A 200 -13.66 -4.53 2.72
CA GLN A 200 -13.86 -4.76 1.30
C GLN A 200 -12.59 -4.48 0.49
N ARG A 201 -11.92 -3.35 0.73
CA ARG A 201 -10.67 -3.01 0.03
C ARG A 201 -9.56 -3.99 0.34
N VAL A 202 -9.36 -4.35 1.62
CA VAL A 202 -8.35 -5.34 2.00
C VAL A 202 -8.63 -6.69 1.35
N ALA A 203 -9.88 -7.15 1.31
CA ALA A 203 -10.26 -8.40 0.65
C ALA A 203 -10.01 -8.33 -0.87
N GLY A 204 -10.46 -7.25 -1.52
CA GLY A 204 -10.30 -7.05 -2.97
C GLY A 204 -8.83 -6.98 -3.39
N VAL A 205 -8.02 -6.16 -2.71
CA VAL A 205 -6.57 -6.05 -3.01
C VAL A 205 -5.84 -7.36 -2.71
N SER A 206 -6.24 -8.08 -1.65
CA SER A 206 -5.68 -9.39 -1.33
C SER A 206 -5.98 -10.44 -2.41
N ALA A 207 -7.20 -10.46 -2.93
CA ALA A 207 -7.59 -11.33 -4.05
C ALA A 207 -6.82 -10.99 -5.33
N LEU A 208 -6.70 -9.69 -5.68
CA LEU A 208 -5.89 -9.24 -6.82
C LEU A 208 -4.43 -9.66 -6.66
N ASN A 209 -3.88 -9.58 -5.45
CA ASN A 209 -2.52 -10.01 -5.19
C ASN A 209 -2.36 -11.52 -5.39
N GLN A 210 -3.29 -12.35 -4.92
CA GLN A 210 -3.26 -13.80 -5.14
C GLN A 210 -3.29 -14.17 -6.62
N ILE A 211 -4.11 -13.48 -7.42
CA ILE A 211 -4.14 -13.65 -8.89
C ILE A 211 -2.80 -13.25 -9.51
N SER A 212 -2.18 -12.17 -9.00
CA SER A 212 -0.89 -11.67 -9.51
C SER A 212 0.29 -12.59 -9.22
N ILE A 213 0.25 -13.38 -8.14
CA ILE A 213 1.30 -14.34 -7.76
C ILE A 213 1.28 -15.58 -8.66
N SER A 214 0.12 -15.95 -9.18
CA SER A 214 -0.10 -17.24 -9.80
C SER A 214 0.84 -17.48 -10.99
N ASN A 215 1.54 -18.61 -10.94
CA ASN A 215 2.35 -19.14 -12.05
C ASN A 215 1.51 -20.01 -13.02
N ASN A 216 0.23 -20.21 -12.74
CA ASN A 216 -0.66 -20.99 -13.60
C ASN A 216 -0.97 -20.21 -14.88
N LYS A 217 -0.62 -20.78 -16.03
CA LYS A 217 -0.83 -20.15 -17.36
C LYS A 217 -2.30 -19.80 -17.61
N VAL A 218 -3.24 -20.62 -17.15
CA VAL A 218 -4.68 -20.35 -17.29
C VAL A 218 -5.06 -19.06 -16.54
N ILE A 219 -4.59 -18.90 -15.30
CA ILE A 219 -4.86 -17.69 -14.48
C ILE A 219 -4.17 -16.48 -15.11
N GLN A 220 -2.96 -16.63 -15.66
CA GLN A 220 -2.26 -15.56 -16.37
C GLN A 220 -3.03 -15.13 -17.62
N ASN A 221 -3.57 -16.06 -18.40
CA ASN A 221 -4.37 -15.76 -19.59
C ASN A 221 -5.70 -15.08 -19.23
N ILE A 222 -6.39 -15.55 -18.18
CA ILE A 222 -7.62 -14.90 -17.67
C ILE A 222 -7.30 -13.47 -17.20
N ARG A 223 -6.17 -13.26 -16.52
CA ARG A 223 -5.73 -11.92 -16.11
C ARG A 223 -5.45 -11.02 -17.31
N ALA A 224 -4.72 -11.51 -18.31
CA ALA A 224 -4.42 -10.74 -19.52
C ALA A 224 -5.72 -10.35 -20.25
N PHE A 225 -6.62 -11.32 -20.46
CA PHE A 225 -7.93 -11.09 -21.06
C PHE A 225 -8.78 -10.10 -20.23
N GLY A 226 -8.76 -10.24 -18.89
CA GLY A 226 -9.47 -9.34 -17.99
C GLY A 226 -8.94 -7.90 -18.05
N LEU A 227 -7.62 -7.70 -18.09
CA LEU A 227 -7.00 -6.39 -18.24
C LEU A 227 -7.32 -5.76 -19.59
N GLU A 228 -7.21 -6.51 -20.68
CA GLU A 228 -7.51 -6.04 -22.04
C GLU A 228 -8.96 -5.55 -22.14
N ASN A 229 -9.93 -6.37 -21.70
CA ASN A 229 -11.35 -6.00 -21.73
C ASN A 229 -11.67 -4.85 -20.76
N PHE A 230 -10.99 -4.78 -19.61
CA PHE A 230 -11.14 -3.68 -18.65
C PHE A 230 -10.79 -2.32 -19.29
N PHE A 231 -9.77 -2.25 -20.12
CA PHE A 231 -9.41 -1.03 -20.84
C PHE A 231 -10.36 -0.70 -21.99
N GLN A 232 -10.97 -1.71 -22.62
CA GLN A 232 -11.85 -1.54 -23.77
C GLN A 232 -13.29 -1.13 -23.40
N VAL A 233 -13.74 -1.38 -22.16
CA VAL A 233 -15.10 -1.04 -21.71
C VAL A 233 -15.07 0.22 -20.82
N PRO A 234 -15.45 1.43 -21.37
CA PRO A 234 -15.33 2.70 -20.65
C PRO A 234 -16.10 2.73 -19.31
N ALA A 235 -17.28 2.09 -19.24
CA ALA A 235 -18.08 2.03 -18.03
C ALA A 235 -17.39 1.27 -16.89
N ILE A 236 -16.74 0.14 -17.20
CA ILE A 236 -15.99 -0.66 -16.23
C ILE A 236 -14.77 0.13 -15.76
N LYS A 237 -14.01 0.72 -16.69
CA LYS A 237 -12.86 1.57 -16.40
C LYS A 237 -13.25 2.74 -15.50
N HIS A 238 -14.32 3.48 -15.82
CA HIS A 238 -14.78 4.62 -15.03
C HIS A 238 -15.22 4.23 -13.61
N THR A 239 -15.96 3.14 -13.49
CA THR A 239 -16.40 2.61 -12.18
C THR A 239 -15.22 2.19 -11.32
N ALA A 240 -14.25 1.46 -11.89
CA ALA A 240 -13.06 1.04 -11.15
C ALA A 240 -12.15 2.21 -10.78
N MET A 241 -12.02 3.22 -11.66
CA MET A 241 -11.30 4.46 -11.33
C MET A 241 -11.96 5.20 -10.16
N LYS A 242 -13.29 5.36 -10.18
CA LYS A 242 -14.04 5.98 -9.06
C LYS A 242 -13.83 5.21 -7.76
N LEU A 243 -13.96 3.89 -7.78
CA LEU A 243 -13.73 3.03 -6.60
C LEU A 243 -12.28 3.13 -6.10
N GLY A 244 -11.31 3.16 -7.02
CA GLY A 244 -9.89 3.30 -6.70
C GLY A 244 -9.53 4.65 -6.08
N MET A 245 -10.08 5.74 -6.60
CA MET A 245 -9.84 7.11 -6.10
C MET A 245 -10.65 7.47 -4.86
N GLY A 246 -11.61 6.65 -4.44
CA GLY A 246 -12.47 6.95 -3.28
C GLY A 246 -13.51 8.03 -3.51
N ASN A 247 -13.73 8.46 -4.73
CA ASN A 247 -14.82 9.36 -5.09
C ASN A 247 -16.13 8.55 -5.11
N ARG A 248 -16.94 8.77 -4.09
CA ARG A 248 -18.34 8.38 -4.05
C ARG A 248 -19.21 9.57 -4.43
#